data_7617bed93521d1f140229bdc0a627e73
#
_entry.id   7617bed93521d1f140229bdc0a627e73
#
_cell.length_a   1.000
_cell.length_b   1.000
_cell.length_c   1.000
_cell.angle_alpha   90.00
_cell.angle_beta   90.00
_cell.angle_gamma   90.00
#
_symmetry.space_group_name_H-M   'P 1'
#
loop_
_entity.id
_entity.type
_entity.pdbx_description
1 polymer ?
#
loop_
_entity_poly.entity_id
_entity_poly.type
_entity_poly.pdbx_seq_one_letter_code
_entity_poly.pdbx_strand_id
1 'polypeptide(L)'
;MQDRQIVLHRQMAAPVADVWRCWSDPAILPQWFGPEGYHCITKEIDLRQGGQWCFDMIGPDGKVWPNRHRYTQIAPLQRLAFLLDDGADGPDPMQIVVELAPAVGGSQITQTMTFPSREMCQGALQFGADRLGQTTLAKLEAAALKL
;
A
#
# COMPACT_ATOMS: atom_id res chain seq x y z
N MET A 1 -7.66 2.50 17.41
CA MET A 1 -6.97 1.71 18.45
C MET A 1 -5.52 1.55 18.07
N GLN A 2 -4.63 2.13 18.86
CA GLN A 2 -3.21 2.15 18.53
C GLN A 2 -2.57 0.75 18.56
N ASP A 3 -3.08 -0.14 19.41
CA ASP A 3 -2.57 -1.51 19.52
C ASP A 3 -2.96 -2.40 18.33
N ARG A 4 -3.76 -1.89 17.40
CA ARG A 4 -4.14 -2.58 16.16
C ARG A 4 -3.62 -1.87 14.92
N GLN A 5 -2.76 -0.88 15.09
CA GLN A 5 -2.28 -0.07 13.98
C GLN A 5 -0.76 -0.14 13.83
N ILE A 6 -0.33 -0.14 12.58
CA ILE A 6 1.07 0.14 12.21
C ILE A 6 1.03 1.42 11.38
N VAL A 7 1.83 2.41 11.78
CA VAL A 7 1.91 3.69 11.08
C VAL A 7 3.31 3.84 10.49
N LEU A 8 3.37 4.08 9.19
CA LEU A 8 4.62 4.31 8.47
C LEU A 8 4.69 5.74 8.01
N HIS A 9 5.83 6.37 8.21
CA HIS A 9 6.12 7.71 7.71
C HIS A 9 7.35 7.68 6.84
N ARG A 10 7.33 8.48 5.77
CA ARG A 10 8.53 8.65 4.94
C ARG A 10 8.50 10.01 4.27
N GLN A 11 9.61 10.72 4.35
CA GLN A 11 9.84 11.91 3.55
C GLN A 11 10.49 11.48 2.24
N MET A 12 9.94 11.99 1.12
CA MET A 12 10.36 11.56 -0.21
C MET A 12 10.84 12.77 -1.02
N ALA A 13 11.84 12.55 -1.87
CA ALA A 13 12.36 13.59 -2.74
C ALA A 13 11.43 13.88 -3.92
N ALA A 14 10.46 13.01 -4.20
CA ALA A 14 9.53 13.18 -5.32
C ALA A 14 8.39 14.13 -4.94
N PRO A 15 7.91 14.95 -5.91
CA PRO A 15 6.76 15.83 -5.67
C PRO A 15 5.48 15.01 -5.40
N VAL A 16 4.55 15.62 -4.65
CA VAL A 16 3.30 14.94 -4.28
C VAL A 16 2.51 14.47 -5.52
N ALA A 17 2.54 15.23 -6.61
CA ALA A 17 1.83 14.85 -7.83
C ALA A 17 2.36 13.55 -8.43
N ASP A 18 3.67 13.35 -8.42
CA ASP A 18 4.29 12.14 -8.96
C ASP A 18 4.05 10.95 -8.03
N VAL A 19 4.10 11.16 -6.71
CA VAL A 19 3.77 10.09 -5.75
C VAL A 19 2.30 9.69 -5.91
N TRP A 20 1.40 10.65 -6.03
CA TRP A 20 -0.02 10.38 -6.25
C TRP A 20 -0.24 9.57 -7.52
N ARG A 21 0.46 9.93 -8.59
CA ARG A 21 0.36 9.21 -9.87
C ARG A 21 0.75 7.75 -9.71
N CYS A 22 1.78 7.45 -8.93
CA CYS A 22 2.19 6.07 -8.67
C CYS A 22 1.10 5.26 -7.98
N TRP A 23 0.31 5.88 -7.13
CA TRP A 23 -0.81 5.22 -6.43
C TRP A 23 -2.07 5.12 -7.28
N SER A 24 -2.28 6.06 -8.19
CA SER A 24 -3.57 6.22 -8.89
C SER A 24 -3.57 5.79 -10.34
N ASP A 25 -2.43 5.48 -10.90
CA ASP A 25 -2.33 5.02 -12.29
C ASP A 25 -2.28 3.49 -12.33
N PRO A 26 -3.28 2.83 -12.96
CA PRO A 26 -3.33 1.36 -12.98
C PRO A 26 -2.18 0.71 -13.75
N ALA A 27 -1.49 1.46 -14.61
CA ALA A 27 -0.31 0.96 -15.31
C ALA A 27 0.94 1.03 -14.43
N ILE A 28 0.99 1.97 -13.48
CA ILE A 28 2.18 2.21 -12.65
C ILE A 28 2.11 1.44 -11.33
N LEU A 29 0.97 1.46 -10.65
CA LEU A 29 0.81 0.88 -9.32
C LEU A 29 1.35 -0.56 -9.21
N PRO A 30 1.03 -1.48 -10.12
CA PRO A 30 1.52 -2.86 -10.00
C PRO A 30 3.02 -3.01 -10.18
N GLN A 31 3.70 -2.01 -10.74
CA GLN A 31 5.13 -2.11 -11.03
C GLN A 31 6.00 -1.97 -9.78
N TRP A 32 5.53 -1.23 -8.77
CA TRP A 32 6.35 -0.98 -7.58
C TRP A 32 5.77 -1.55 -6.29
N PHE A 33 4.45 -1.84 -6.26
CA PHE A 33 3.79 -2.20 -5.01
C PHE A 33 4.33 -3.51 -4.44
N GLY A 34 4.47 -3.56 -3.11
CA GLY A 34 4.95 -4.72 -2.37
C GLY A 34 6.36 -4.52 -1.85
N PRO A 35 6.73 -5.27 -0.82
CA PRO A 35 8.08 -5.19 -0.22
C PRO A 35 9.16 -5.59 -1.21
N GLU A 36 10.39 -5.24 -0.87
CA GLU A 36 11.56 -5.64 -1.65
C GLU A 36 11.59 -7.16 -1.84
N GLY A 37 11.82 -7.59 -3.08
CA GLY A 37 11.82 -9.02 -3.44
C GLY A 37 10.46 -9.56 -3.84
N TYR A 38 9.40 -8.77 -3.66
CA TYR A 38 8.04 -9.16 -4.06
C TYR A 38 7.65 -8.46 -5.35
N HIS A 39 6.76 -9.09 -6.11
CA HIS A 39 6.17 -8.46 -7.29
C HIS A 39 4.70 -8.83 -7.42
N CYS A 40 3.95 -8.02 -8.17
CA CYS A 40 2.51 -8.17 -8.32
C CYS A 40 2.16 -8.68 -9.71
N ILE A 41 1.21 -9.62 -9.78
CA ILE A 41 0.58 -10.05 -11.03
C ILE A 41 -0.89 -9.68 -10.93
N THR A 42 -1.31 -8.69 -11.70
CA THR A 42 -2.68 -8.18 -11.67
C THR A 42 -3.64 -9.14 -12.37
N LYS A 43 -4.76 -9.45 -11.70
CA LYS A 43 -5.87 -10.20 -12.29
C LYS A 43 -6.94 -9.26 -12.83
N GLU A 44 -7.28 -8.25 -12.05
CA GLU A 44 -8.18 -7.18 -12.51
C GLU A 44 -7.84 -5.90 -11.74
N ILE A 45 -8.04 -4.76 -12.37
CA ILE A 45 -7.83 -3.47 -11.73
C ILE A 45 -8.87 -2.46 -12.24
N ASP A 46 -9.62 -1.89 -11.28
CA ASP A 46 -10.55 -0.79 -11.52
C ASP A 46 -10.26 0.24 -10.43
N LEU A 47 -9.36 1.16 -10.74
CA LEU A 47 -8.78 2.07 -9.76
C LEU A 47 -9.62 3.33 -9.63
N ARG A 48 -10.76 3.18 -8.97
CA ARG A 48 -11.70 4.27 -8.68
C ARG A 48 -12.37 4.00 -7.34
N GLN A 49 -12.97 5.02 -6.76
CA GLN A 49 -13.75 4.84 -5.54
C GLN A 49 -14.89 3.86 -5.81
N GLY A 50 -14.99 2.81 -4.99
CA GLY A 50 -15.90 1.70 -5.20
C GLY A 50 -15.38 0.60 -6.10
N GLY A 51 -14.22 0.78 -6.74
CA GLY A 51 -13.57 -0.25 -7.53
C GLY A 51 -12.61 -1.11 -6.71
N GLN A 52 -11.87 -1.98 -7.39
CA GLN A 52 -10.95 -2.89 -6.72
C GLN A 52 -9.76 -3.26 -7.58
N TRP A 53 -8.69 -3.67 -6.91
CA TRP A 53 -7.51 -4.25 -7.55
C TRP A 53 -7.30 -5.63 -6.96
N CYS A 54 -7.43 -6.66 -7.80
CA CYS A 54 -7.18 -8.05 -7.43
C CYS A 54 -5.88 -8.50 -8.08
N PHE A 55 -4.97 -9.03 -7.26
CA PHE A 55 -3.64 -9.41 -7.75
C PHE A 55 -3.04 -10.49 -6.88
N ASP A 56 -2.06 -11.19 -7.43
CA ASP A 56 -1.19 -12.08 -6.66
C ASP A 56 0.10 -11.35 -6.37
N MET A 57 0.52 -11.38 -5.11
CA MET A 57 1.84 -10.91 -4.71
C MET A 57 2.74 -12.13 -4.58
N ILE A 58 3.84 -12.14 -5.34
CA ILE A 58 4.76 -13.26 -5.39
C ILE A 58 6.00 -12.90 -4.61
N GLY A 59 6.33 -13.70 -3.58
CA GLY A 59 7.49 -13.48 -2.75
C GLY A 59 8.78 -14.00 -3.37
N PRO A 60 9.93 -13.70 -2.75
CA PRO A 60 11.22 -14.14 -3.26
C PRO A 60 11.40 -15.67 -3.25
N ASP A 61 10.62 -16.37 -2.43
CA ASP A 61 10.59 -17.84 -2.37
C ASP A 61 9.60 -18.45 -3.37
N GLY A 62 8.91 -17.62 -4.17
CA GLY A 62 7.91 -18.07 -5.12
C GLY A 62 6.53 -18.25 -4.50
N LYS A 63 6.36 -18.04 -3.21
CA LYS A 63 5.06 -18.17 -2.57
C LYS A 63 4.10 -17.13 -3.11
N VAL A 64 2.86 -17.54 -3.39
CA VAL A 64 1.81 -16.70 -3.95
C VAL A 64 0.87 -16.26 -2.84
N TRP A 65 0.67 -14.95 -2.72
CA TRP A 65 -0.23 -14.33 -1.76
C TRP A 65 -1.35 -13.63 -2.51
N PRO A 66 -2.57 -14.18 -2.55
CA PRO A 66 -3.70 -13.49 -3.17
C PRO A 66 -4.02 -12.21 -2.38
N ASN A 67 -4.28 -11.13 -3.10
CA ASN A 67 -4.58 -9.83 -2.51
C ASN A 67 -5.72 -9.17 -3.23
N ARG A 68 -6.54 -8.42 -2.48
CA ARG A 68 -7.57 -7.57 -3.04
C ARG A 68 -7.60 -6.25 -2.27
N HIS A 69 -7.47 -5.14 -3.02
CA HIS A 69 -7.68 -3.80 -2.49
C HIS A 69 -9.02 -3.28 -3.00
N ARG A 70 -9.93 -2.97 -2.08
CA ARG A 70 -11.22 -2.36 -2.42
C ARG A 70 -11.17 -0.90 -2.01
N TYR A 71 -11.27 0.00 -2.97
CA TYR A 71 -11.06 1.43 -2.74
C TYR A 71 -12.30 2.05 -2.11
N THR A 72 -12.16 2.59 -0.90
CA THR A 72 -13.24 3.23 -0.15
C THR A 72 -13.20 4.75 -0.28
N GLN A 73 -12.03 5.33 -0.53
CA GLN A 73 -11.89 6.77 -0.70
C GLN A 73 -10.72 7.08 -1.62
N ILE A 74 -10.95 7.97 -2.59
CA ILE A 74 -9.89 8.50 -3.44
C ILE A 74 -10.05 10.01 -3.47
N ALA A 75 -9.20 10.73 -2.73
CA ALA A 75 -9.15 12.20 -2.73
C ALA A 75 -7.83 12.61 -3.38
N PRO A 76 -7.86 13.05 -4.66
CA PRO A 76 -6.64 13.28 -5.43
C PRO A 76 -5.63 14.17 -4.70
N LEU A 77 -4.36 13.73 -4.74
CA LEU A 77 -3.20 14.39 -4.16
C LEU A 77 -3.17 14.40 -2.63
N GLN A 78 -4.19 13.88 -1.95
CA GLN A 78 -4.33 13.97 -0.51
C GLN A 78 -4.47 12.64 0.20
N ARG A 79 -5.38 11.78 -0.30
CA ARG A 79 -5.75 10.60 0.49
C ARG A 79 -6.28 9.47 -0.37
N LEU A 80 -5.81 8.28 -0.07
CA LEU A 80 -6.29 7.03 -0.68
C LEU A 80 -6.57 6.06 0.45
N ALA A 81 -7.77 5.49 0.50
CA ALA A 81 -8.12 4.50 1.51
C ALA A 81 -8.69 3.27 0.84
N PHE A 82 -8.32 2.10 1.37
CA PHE A 82 -8.84 0.84 0.83
C PHE A 82 -8.86 -0.23 1.92
N LEU A 83 -9.68 -1.24 1.67
CA LEU A 83 -9.75 -2.44 2.49
C LEU A 83 -8.93 -3.52 1.81
N LEU A 84 -8.07 -4.17 2.58
CA LEU A 84 -7.16 -5.20 2.09
C LEU A 84 -7.58 -6.55 2.64
N ASP A 85 -7.89 -7.50 1.76
CA ASP A 85 -8.14 -8.89 2.11
C ASP A 85 -7.55 -9.81 1.02
N ASP A 86 -7.85 -11.12 1.11
CA ASP A 86 -7.34 -12.08 0.13
C ASP A 86 -8.32 -12.36 -1.01
N GLY A 87 -9.47 -11.69 -1.00
CA GLY A 87 -10.49 -11.89 -2.03
C GLY A 87 -11.36 -13.11 -1.84
N ALA A 88 -11.21 -13.83 -0.72
CA ALA A 88 -12.00 -15.00 -0.39
C ALA A 88 -12.79 -14.74 0.90
N ASP A 89 -13.52 -15.75 1.37
CA ASP A 89 -14.25 -15.69 2.64
C ASP A 89 -13.29 -15.91 3.80
N GLY A 90 -12.29 -15.06 3.88
CA GLY A 90 -11.25 -15.13 4.90
C GLY A 90 -11.53 -14.21 6.08
N PRO A 91 -10.49 -13.86 6.84
CA PRO A 91 -10.64 -12.95 7.97
C PRO A 91 -11.12 -11.57 7.53
N ASP A 92 -11.58 -10.78 8.50
CA ASP A 92 -11.98 -9.40 8.26
C ASP A 92 -10.86 -8.62 7.59
N PRO A 93 -11.19 -7.65 6.72
CA PRO A 93 -10.17 -6.90 6.00
C PRO A 93 -9.39 -5.95 6.91
N MET A 94 -8.15 -5.70 6.51
CA MET A 94 -7.37 -4.59 7.06
C MET A 94 -7.81 -3.29 6.40
N GLN A 95 -7.77 -2.20 7.15
CA GLN A 95 -7.98 -0.87 6.58
C GLN A 95 -6.62 -0.20 6.35
N ILE A 96 -6.39 0.27 5.15
CA ILE A 96 -5.18 0.99 4.79
C ILE A 96 -5.56 2.41 4.41
N VAL A 97 -4.89 3.38 5.02
CA VAL A 97 -5.07 4.79 4.69
C VAL A 97 -3.72 5.38 4.31
N VAL A 98 -3.64 5.93 3.11
CA VAL A 98 -2.45 6.61 2.60
C VAL A 98 -2.75 8.09 2.55
N GLU A 99 -1.93 8.90 3.22
CA GLU A 99 -2.07 10.35 3.23
C GLU A 99 -0.80 10.97 2.70
N LEU A 100 -0.96 11.93 1.79
CA LEU A 100 0.15 12.63 1.15
C LEU A 100 0.07 14.11 1.48
N ALA A 101 1.23 14.74 1.61
CA ALA A 101 1.34 16.17 1.80
C ALA A 101 2.61 16.69 1.14
N PRO A 102 2.59 17.92 0.59
CA PRO A 102 3.82 18.56 0.14
C PRO A 102 4.77 18.76 1.31
N ALA A 103 6.07 18.67 1.02
CA ALA A 103 7.11 18.93 2.00
C ALA A 103 8.28 19.62 1.32
N VAL A 104 9.13 20.25 2.11
CA VAL A 104 10.34 20.90 1.57
C VAL A 104 11.19 19.82 0.88
N GLY A 105 11.50 20.05 -0.39
CA GLY A 105 12.29 19.11 -1.20
C GLY A 105 11.50 17.95 -1.77
N GLY A 106 10.17 17.93 -1.64
CA GLY A 106 9.36 16.86 -2.21
C GLY A 106 8.01 16.69 -1.54
N SER A 107 7.80 15.57 -0.88
CA SER A 107 6.54 15.21 -0.26
C SER A 107 6.77 14.35 0.97
N GLN A 108 5.69 14.12 1.71
CA GLN A 108 5.71 13.12 2.77
C GLN A 108 4.49 12.23 2.66
N ILE A 109 4.66 10.97 3.05
CA ILE A 109 3.60 9.98 3.07
C ILE A 109 3.43 9.46 4.49
N THR A 110 2.18 9.29 4.89
CA THR A 110 1.80 8.58 6.10
C THR A 110 0.89 7.45 5.70
N GLN A 111 1.27 6.23 6.02
CA GLN A 111 0.44 5.05 5.75
C GLN A 111 0.04 4.42 7.06
N THR A 112 -1.26 4.36 7.32
CA THR A 112 -1.83 3.76 8.52
C THR A 112 -2.50 2.45 8.15
N MET A 113 -2.06 1.37 8.78
CA MET A 113 -2.62 0.04 8.59
C MET A 113 -3.33 -0.36 9.87
N THR A 114 -4.65 -0.54 9.79
CA THR A 114 -5.46 -0.96 10.94
C THR A 114 -5.89 -2.40 10.75
N PHE A 115 -5.50 -3.26 11.70
CA PHE A 115 -5.76 -4.70 11.65
C PHE A 115 -7.11 -5.00 12.33
N PRO A 116 -7.75 -6.12 11.97
CA PRO A 116 -9.00 -6.54 12.61
C PRO A 116 -8.85 -6.84 14.10
N SER A 117 -7.66 -7.26 14.53
CA SER A 117 -7.40 -7.58 15.92
C SER A 117 -5.98 -7.20 16.31
N ARG A 118 -5.77 -7.06 17.62
CA ARG A 118 -4.43 -6.81 18.18
C ARG A 118 -3.49 -7.98 17.88
N GLU A 119 -3.98 -9.19 17.95
CA GLU A 119 -3.19 -10.40 17.69
C GLU A 119 -2.67 -10.43 16.27
N MET A 120 -3.50 -10.06 15.29
CA MET A 120 -3.06 -9.98 13.90
C MET A 120 -2.01 -8.90 13.70
N CYS A 121 -2.17 -7.76 14.36
CA CYS A 121 -1.21 -6.67 14.32
C CYS A 121 0.13 -7.11 14.90
N GLN A 122 0.12 -7.75 16.05
CA GLN A 122 1.33 -8.25 16.69
C GLN A 122 2.02 -9.31 15.84
N GLY A 123 1.25 -10.21 15.23
CA GLY A 123 1.80 -11.21 14.31
C GLY A 123 2.50 -10.57 13.11
N ALA A 124 1.89 -9.53 12.56
CA ALA A 124 2.48 -8.79 11.44
C ALA A 124 3.79 -8.11 11.86
N LEU A 125 3.83 -7.50 13.05
CA LEU A 125 5.05 -6.87 13.57
C LEU A 125 6.15 -7.89 13.80
N GLN A 126 5.81 -9.08 14.30
CA GLN A 126 6.79 -10.16 14.48
C GLN A 126 7.34 -10.65 13.14
N PHE A 127 6.52 -10.63 12.10
CA PHE A 127 6.96 -10.95 10.74
C PHE A 127 7.83 -9.85 10.13
N GLY A 128 7.81 -8.66 10.70
CA GLY A 128 8.59 -7.52 10.21
C GLY A 128 7.81 -6.62 9.25
N ALA A 129 6.48 -6.57 9.38
CA ALA A 129 5.63 -5.80 8.47
C ALA A 129 5.99 -4.31 8.44
N ASP A 130 6.40 -3.74 9.56
CA ASP A 130 6.84 -2.33 9.63
C ASP A 130 8.10 -2.11 8.79
N ARG A 131 9.10 -2.97 8.94
CA ARG A 131 10.35 -2.88 8.17
C ARG A 131 10.08 -3.16 6.68
N LEU A 132 9.29 -4.20 6.39
CA LEU A 132 8.95 -4.54 5.01
C LEU A 132 8.13 -3.43 4.35
N GLY A 133 7.24 -2.79 5.10
CA GLY A 133 6.47 -1.65 4.61
C GLY A 133 7.35 -0.48 4.21
N GLN A 134 8.44 -0.23 4.94
CA GLN A 134 9.39 0.81 4.56
C GLN A 134 10.09 0.48 3.25
N THR A 135 10.36 -0.78 2.97
CA THR A 135 10.93 -1.15 1.66
C THR A 135 9.93 -0.91 0.53
N THR A 136 8.64 -1.11 0.77
CA THR A 136 7.60 -0.76 -0.20
C THR A 136 7.60 0.74 -0.49
N LEU A 137 7.66 1.57 0.55
CA LEU A 137 7.69 3.03 0.38
C LEU A 137 8.97 3.50 -0.32
N ALA A 138 10.08 2.82 -0.12
CA ALA A 138 11.32 3.13 -0.86
C ALA A 138 11.16 2.84 -2.36
N LYS A 139 10.49 1.75 -2.71
CA LYS A 139 10.18 1.42 -4.10
C LYS A 139 9.22 2.45 -4.72
N LEU A 140 8.25 2.91 -3.94
CA LEU A 140 7.35 3.98 -4.35
C LEU A 140 8.14 5.25 -4.70
N GLU A 141 9.03 5.66 -3.82
CA GLU A 141 9.86 6.85 -4.06
C GLU A 141 10.68 6.69 -5.33
N ALA A 142 11.33 5.54 -5.52
CA ALA A 142 12.12 5.27 -6.71
C ALA A 142 11.26 5.32 -7.98
N ALA A 143 10.03 4.79 -7.93
CA ALA A 143 9.12 4.84 -9.07
C ALA A 143 8.70 6.28 -9.37
N ALA A 144 8.38 7.07 -8.35
CA ALA A 144 7.98 8.47 -8.52
C ALA A 144 9.11 9.32 -9.10
N LEU A 145 10.35 9.07 -8.71
CA LEU A 145 11.50 9.81 -9.20
C LEU A 145 11.82 9.53 -10.68
N LYS A 146 11.25 8.47 -11.25
CA LYS A 146 11.42 8.12 -12.66
C LYS A 146 10.36 8.75 -13.58
N LEU A 147 9.36 9.39 -13.02
CA LEU A 147 8.26 9.99 -13.80
C LEU A 147 8.64 11.32 -14.47
#